data_a1088db95cb41eea82e4e51e1c6d71d1
#
_entry.id   a1088db95cb41eea82e4e51e1c6d71d1
#
_cell.length_a   1.000
_cell.length_b   1.000
_cell.length_c   1.000
_cell.angle_alpha   90.00
_cell.angle_beta   90.00
_cell.angle_gamma   90.00
#
_symmetry.space_group_name_H-M   'P 1'
#
loop_
_entity.id
_entity.type
_entity.pdbx_description
1 polymer ?
#
loop_
_entity_poly.entity_id
_entity_poly.type
_entity_poly.pdbx_seq_one_letter_code
_entity_poly.pdbx_strand_id
1 'polypeptide(L)'
;MNRRTRVAIPIVLGALAALAVEIADPKGPWLVLVLLGAAIALGELLELRPAGRAPLPLSYAFIVVLVRAGTPSEVLVTAGAALALAFALRPEPTLWRRCYTTAVRFAAVIAALVTYTLIIERVAIADERWLVLLALVAAGVAEIAASDLLTALSARHSAFATQGRTADLAIIASGALMAISLNGIGEHSGMGLWGPTLFAIPLLAAWFAFEQVAAIRRTHDQTIAALSVVPELAGLVRTGHAERVAALSERLGAELGFEHEQIATLRSAALLHHLGHLCLDDDGERATPVEPWEVATKGAEILRQTEELTPAAAILDGSEGSVASHILRVASAYDELSEGDPSKRDAAIEALHLGPGYVYDVRVLAALERA
;
A
#
# COMPACT_ATOMS: atom_id res chain seq x y z
N MET A 1 9.33 2.06 20.21
CA MET A 1 9.47 3.20 19.29
C MET A 1 10.29 2.75 18.09
N ASN A 2 9.71 2.75 16.91
CA ASN A 2 10.33 2.25 15.66
C ASN A 2 11.56 3.13 15.32
N ARG A 3 12.60 2.54 14.66
CA ARG A 3 13.83 3.24 14.22
C ARG A 3 13.51 4.50 13.39
N ARG A 4 12.45 4.45 12.56
CA ARG A 4 11.94 5.58 11.77
C ARG A 4 11.51 6.76 12.65
N THR A 5 10.78 6.48 13.73
CA THR A 5 10.30 7.50 14.67
C THR A 5 11.46 8.15 15.44
N ARG A 6 12.51 7.39 15.77
CA ARG A 6 13.71 7.91 16.46
C ARG A 6 14.51 8.88 15.60
N VAL A 7 14.52 8.68 14.29
CA VAL A 7 15.22 9.56 13.34
C VAL A 7 14.34 10.74 12.94
N ALA A 8 13.03 10.53 12.77
CA ALA A 8 12.09 11.58 12.41
C ALA A 8 11.99 12.68 13.48
N ILE A 9 12.00 12.31 14.77
CA ILE A 9 11.88 13.26 15.89
C ILE A 9 12.98 14.33 15.84
N PRO A 10 14.29 14.03 15.78
CA PRO A 10 15.32 15.07 15.74
C PRO A 10 15.27 15.91 14.47
N ILE A 11 14.84 15.36 13.32
CA ILE A 11 14.66 16.12 12.06
C ILE A 11 13.52 17.12 12.23
N VAL A 12 12.38 16.69 12.80
CA VAL A 12 11.23 17.57 13.08
C VAL A 12 11.62 18.65 14.08
N LEU A 13 12.29 18.28 15.18
CA LEU A 13 12.72 19.25 16.17
C LEU A 13 13.74 20.24 15.61
N GLY A 14 14.67 19.79 14.78
CA GLY A 14 15.62 20.65 14.08
C GLY A 14 14.93 21.61 13.11
N ALA A 15 13.95 21.14 12.35
CA ALA A 15 13.17 21.98 11.47
C ALA A 15 12.31 23.01 12.23
N LEU A 16 11.69 22.61 13.35
CA LEU A 16 10.95 23.52 14.22
C LEU A 16 11.87 24.56 14.90
N ALA A 17 13.04 24.18 15.33
CA ALA A 17 14.03 25.09 15.90
C ALA A 17 14.54 26.10 14.84
N ALA A 18 14.81 25.65 13.61
CA ALA A 18 15.18 26.51 12.51
C ALA A 18 14.03 27.48 12.13
N LEU A 19 12.78 27.00 12.14
CA LEU A 19 11.58 27.82 11.94
C LEU A 19 11.45 28.89 13.04
N ALA A 20 11.71 28.53 14.29
CA ALA A 20 11.68 29.48 15.42
C ALA A 20 12.76 30.59 15.27
N VAL A 21 13.95 30.25 14.76
CA VAL A 21 15.02 31.21 14.49
C VAL A 21 14.63 32.14 13.35
N GLU A 22 14.01 31.64 12.26
CA GLU A 22 13.52 32.44 11.15
C GLU A 22 12.45 33.46 11.57
N ILE A 23 11.54 33.03 12.46
CA ILE A 23 10.50 33.90 13.02
C ILE A 23 11.12 35.04 13.86
N ALA A 24 12.25 34.76 14.52
CA ALA A 24 12.93 35.74 15.37
C ALA A 24 13.78 36.76 14.58
N ASP A 25 14.41 36.35 13.47
CA ASP A 25 15.28 37.21 12.66
C ASP A 25 15.41 36.65 11.22
N PRO A 26 14.50 37.01 10.29
CA PRO A 26 14.47 36.48 8.93
C PRO A 26 15.70 36.90 8.12
N LYS A 27 16.63 35.97 7.87
CA LYS A 27 17.92 36.20 7.21
C LYS A 27 18.06 35.55 5.82
N GLY A 28 17.07 35.73 4.97
CA GLY A 28 17.19 35.42 3.54
C GLY A 28 16.66 34.05 3.07
N PRO A 29 16.58 33.84 1.74
CA PRO A 29 15.84 32.72 1.12
C PRO A 29 16.51 31.34 1.37
N TRP A 30 17.81 31.28 1.71
CA TRP A 30 18.52 30.02 1.92
C TRP A 30 17.93 29.16 3.06
N LEU A 31 17.38 29.81 4.09
CA LEU A 31 16.78 29.08 5.21
C LEU A 31 15.48 28.38 4.82
N VAL A 32 14.68 29.01 3.95
CA VAL A 32 13.49 28.36 3.36
C VAL A 32 13.87 27.09 2.61
N LEU A 33 14.96 27.14 1.83
CA LEU A 33 15.46 25.97 1.08
C LEU A 33 15.94 24.85 2.01
N VAL A 34 16.65 25.19 3.09
CA VAL A 34 17.09 24.21 4.10
C VAL A 34 15.89 23.56 4.79
N LEU A 35 14.87 24.34 5.19
CA LEU A 35 13.66 23.80 5.82
C LEU A 35 12.87 22.92 4.87
N LEU A 36 12.74 23.32 3.61
CA LEU A 36 12.09 22.48 2.59
C LEU A 36 12.88 21.21 2.31
N GLY A 37 14.22 21.30 2.25
CA GLY A 37 15.08 20.12 2.12
C GLY A 37 14.91 19.13 3.29
N ALA A 38 14.85 19.64 4.52
CA ALA A 38 14.55 18.82 5.70
C ALA A 38 13.15 18.22 5.66
N ALA A 39 12.14 18.98 5.24
CA ALA A 39 10.77 18.51 5.08
C ALA A 39 10.66 17.43 3.98
N ILE A 40 11.37 17.59 2.85
CA ILE A 40 11.46 16.57 1.80
C ILE A 40 12.12 15.29 2.32
N ALA A 41 13.28 15.40 3.00
CA ALA A 41 13.96 14.24 3.56
C ALA A 41 13.10 13.49 4.58
N LEU A 42 12.37 14.22 5.45
CA LEU A 42 11.41 13.64 6.37
C LEU A 42 10.21 13.03 5.64
N GLY A 43 9.66 13.73 4.66
CA GLY A 43 8.54 13.27 3.85
C GLY A 43 8.84 11.99 3.07
N GLU A 44 10.09 11.78 2.68
CA GLU A 44 10.55 10.51 2.09
C GLU A 44 10.52 9.32 3.09
N LEU A 45 10.61 9.58 4.38
CA LEU A 45 10.54 8.56 5.43
C LEU A 45 9.10 8.33 5.91
N LEU A 46 8.21 9.28 5.66
CA LEU A 46 6.80 9.25 6.02
C LEU A 46 5.97 8.93 4.77
N GLU A 47 5.45 7.71 4.72
CA GLU A 47 4.69 7.22 3.57
C GLU A 47 3.21 7.08 3.92
N LEU A 48 2.32 7.62 3.09
CA LEU A 48 0.90 7.25 3.09
C LEU A 48 0.76 5.85 2.48
N ARG A 49 -0.04 5.00 3.11
CA ARG A 49 -0.29 3.63 2.65
C ARG A 49 -1.77 3.42 2.33
N PRO A 50 -2.24 3.97 1.20
CA PRO A 50 -3.60 3.75 0.77
C PRO A 50 -3.80 2.26 0.41
N ALA A 51 -5.02 1.76 0.58
CA ALA A 51 -5.36 0.38 0.20
C ALA A 51 -5.21 0.18 -1.31
N GLY A 52 -4.64 -0.96 -1.72
CA GLY A 52 -4.53 -1.33 -3.13
C GLY A 52 -3.49 -0.55 -3.94
N ARG A 53 -2.62 0.24 -3.30
CA ARG A 53 -1.60 1.04 -3.97
C ARG A 53 -0.23 1.01 -3.29
N ALA A 54 0.82 1.32 -4.07
CA ALA A 54 2.15 1.51 -3.55
C ALA A 54 2.20 2.68 -2.55
N PRO A 55 3.06 2.62 -1.52
CA PRO A 55 3.23 3.69 -0.54
C PRO A 55 3.63 5.02 -1.20
N LEU A 56 2.97 6.11 -0.81
CA LEU A 56 3.19 7.46 -1.31
C LEU A 56 3.92 8.29 -0.25
N PRO A 57 5.15 8.77 -0.48
CA PRO A 57 5.83 9.64 0.46
C PRO A 57 5.20 11.03 0.48
N LEU A 58 5.22 11.64 1.66
CA LEU A 58 4.73 13.03 1.84
C LEU A 58 5.62 14.07 1.16
N SER A 59 6.83 13.70 0.77
CA SER A 59 7.80 14.56 0.06
C SER A 59 7.22 15.20 -1.20
N TYR A 60 6.30 14.53 -1.90
CA TYR A 60 5.64 15.08 -3.09
C TYR A 60 5.01 16.46 -2.85
N ALA A 61 4.33 16.65 -1.71
CA ALA A 61 3.76 17.96 -1.38
C ALA A 61 4.84 19.01 -1.20
N PHE A 62 5.95 18.69 -0.54
CA PHE A 62 7.05 19.64 -0.28
C PHE A 62 7.88 19.93 -1.53
N ILE A 63 7.97 18.99 -2.47
CA ILE A 63 8.64 19.20 -3.77
C ILE A 63 7.87 20.21 -4.61
N VAL A 64 6.54 20.16 -4.63
CA VAL A 64 5.71 21.20 -5.28
C VAL A 64 5.99 22.58 -4.69
N VAL A 65 6.14 22.67 -3.35
CA VAL A 65 6.52 23.94 -2.69
C VAL A 65 7.91 24.41 -3.12
N LEU A 66 8.88 23.49 -3.13
CA LEU A 66 10.27 23.79 -3.50
C LEU A 66 10.37 24.28 -4.95
N VAL A 67 9.65 23.65 -5.89
CA VAL A 67 9.62 24.05 -7.32
C VAL A 67 9.11 25.49 -7.48
N ARG A 68 8.19 25.95 -6.61
CA ARG A 68 7.68 27.33 -6.61
C ARG A 68 8.63 28.32 -5.91
N ALA A 69 9.33 27.88 -4.87
CA ALA A 69 10.13 28.73 -3.99
C ALA A 69 11.55 28.99 -4.50
N GLY A 70 12.14 28.05 -5.24
CA GLY A 70 13.53 28.08 -5.68
C GLY A 70 13.71 28.30 -7.18
N THR A 71 14.92 28.69 -7.55
CA THR A 71 15.42 28.63 -8.94
C THR A 71 15.64 27.16 -9.36
N PRO A 72 15.69 26.83 -10.66
CA PRO A 72 15.90 25.44 -11.11
C PRO A 72 17.13 24.78 -10.50
N SER A 73 18.25 25.50 -10.34
CA SER A 73 19.45 24.97 -9.70
C SER A 73 19.28 24.73 -8.20
N GLU A 74 18.63 25.61 -7.48
CA GLU A 74 18.33 25.46 -6.06
C GLU A 74 17.39 24.28 -5.81
N VAL A 75 16.37 24.09 -6.66
CA VAL A 75 15.47 22.92 -6.58
C VAL A 75 16.25 21.63 -6.74
N LEU A 76 17.09 21.50 -7.75
CA LEU A 76 17.86 20.27 -8.00
C LEU A 76 18.87 19.99 -6.87
N VAL A 77 19.57 21.01 -6.38
CA VAL A 77 20.55 20.85 -5.29
C VAL A 77 19.85 20.48 -3.99
N THR A 78 18.77 21.20 -3.62
CA THR A 78 18.04 20.96 -2.37
C THR A 78 17.35 19.59 -2.38
N ALA A 79 16.64 19.25 -3.46
CA ALA A 79 16.02 17.94 -3.60
C ALA A 79 17.04 16.82 -3.65
N GLY A 80 18.16 17.00 -4.37
CA GLY A 80 19.23 16.03 -4.43
C GLY A 80 19.86 15.75 -3.06
N ALA A 81 20.15 16.80 -2.28
CA ALA A 81 20.66 16.66 -0.92
C ALA A 81 19.64 15.98 0.02
N ALA A 82 18.37 16.35 -0.07
CA ALA A 82 17.30 15.75 0.73
C ALA A 82 17.12 14.25 0.42
N LEU A 83 17.11 13.88 -0.86
CA LEU A 83 17.01 12.49 -1.30
C LEU A 83 18.26 11.67 -0.93
N ALA A 84 19.47 12.27 -0.97
CA ALA A 84 20.70 11.63 -0.50
C ALA A 84 20.65 11.36 1.01
N LEU A 85 20.12 12.29 1.80
CA LEU A 85 19.90 12.09 3.22
C LEU A 85 18.88 10.98 3.48
N ALA A 86 17.75 10.98 2.77
CA ALA A 86 16.75 9.92 2.86
C ALA A 86 17.32 8.55 2.45
N PHE A 87 18.17 8.50 1.41
CA PHE A 87 18.89 7.29 1.00
C PHE A 87 19.75 6.72 2.14
N ALA A 88 20.47 7.58 2.85
CA ALA A 88 21.31 7.16 3.98
C ALA A 88 20.49 6.63 5.16
N LEU A 89 19.26 7.15 5.37
CA LEU A 89 18.40 6.82 6.50
C LEU A 89 17.45 5.65 6.24
N ARG A 90 17.23 5.26 4.99
CA ARG A 90 16.30 4.17 4.65
C ARG A 90 16.83 2.80 5.07
N PRO A 91 16.03 1.97 5.77
CA PRO A 91 16.42 0.62 6.21
C PRO A 91 16.21 -0.45 5.14
N GLU A 92 16.43 -0.15 3.87
CA GLU A 92 16.21 -1.12 2.79
C GLU A 92 17.34 -2.16 2.71
N PRO A 93 17.04 -3.45 2.44
CA PRO A 93 18.02 -4.53 2.55
C PRO A 93 19.07 -4.54 1.45
N THR A 94 18.79 -3.95 0.27
CA THR A 94 19.70 -3.98 -0.88
C THR A 94 20.08 -2.58 -1.36
N LEU A 95 21.38 -2.34 -1.61
CA LEU A 95 21.88 -1.08 -2.15
C LEU A 95 21.25 -0.76 -3.51
N TRP A 96 21.08 -1.76 -4.38
CA TRP A 96 20.48 -1.59 -5.69
C TRP A 96 19.08 -0.99 -5.61
N ARG A 97 18.24 -1.52 -4.71
CA ARG A 97 16.88 -1.02 -4.52
C ARG A 97 16.86 0.41 -4.00
N ARG A 98 17.77 0.76 -3.09
CA ARG A 98 17.93 2.15 -2.61
C ARG A 98 18.34 3.09 -3.74
N CYS A 99 19.33 2.71 -4.54
CA CYS A 99 19.77 3.51 -5.69
C CYS A 99 18.65 3.72 -6.69
N TYR A 100 17.93 2.64 -7.01
CA TYR A 100 16.81 2.68 -7.95
C TYR A 100 15.69 3.60 -7.46
N THR A 101 15.19 3.42 -6.22
CA THR A 101 14.12 4.26 -5.67
C THR A 101 14.55 5.73 -5.60
N THR A 102 15.78 6.05 -5.21
CA THR A 102 16.28 7.41 -5.18
C THR A 102 16.39 8.02 -6.58
N ALA A 103 16.84 7.25 -7.57
CA ALA A 103 16.91 7.70 -8.97
C ALA A 103 15.52 8.00 -9.55
N VAL A 104 14.53 7.12 -9.28
CA VAL A 104 13.13 7.34 -9.68
C VAL A 104 12.57 8.62 -9.03
N ARG A 105 12.82 8.83 -7.74
CA ARG A 105 12.40 10.05 -7.03
C ARG A 105 13.05 11.31 -7.62
N PHE A 106 14.33 11.27 -7.90
CA PHE A 106 15.01 12.41 -8.51
C PHE A 106 14.51 12.71 -9.92
N ALA A 107 14.23 11.68 -10.73
CA ALA A 107 13.61 11.86 -12.04
C ALA A 107 12.19 12.46 -11.94
N ALA A 108 11.41 12.09 -10.92
CA ALA A 108 10.11 12.68 -10.64
C ALA A 108 10.22 14.18 -10.28
N VAL A 109 11.22 14.59 -9.48
CA VAL A 109 11.53 16.01 -9.21
C VAL A 109 11.81 16.77 -10.51
N ILE A 110 12.62 16.20 -11.40
CA ILE A 110 12.91 16.81 -12.72
C ILE A 110 11.64 16.98 -13.54
N ALA A 111 10.76 15.96 -13.55
CA ALA A 111 9.49 16.03 -14.28
C ALA A 111 8.58 17.15 -13.73
N ALA A 112 8.49 17.28 -12.40
CA ALA A 112 7.76 18.38 -11.76
C ALA A 112 8.33 19.76 -12.13
N LEU A 113 9.65 19.91 -12.03
CA LEU A 113 10.34 21.17 -12.34
C LEU A 113 10.15 21.56 -13.81
N VAL A 114 10.37 20.65 -14.74
CA VAL A 114 10.20 20.91 -16.17
C VAL A 114 8.75 21.27 -16.49
N THR A 115 7.77 20.54 -15.94
CA THR A 115 6.36 20.83 -16.17
C THR A 115 6.00 22.22 -15.62
N TYR A 116 6.45 22.55 -14.43
CA TYR A 116 6.21 23.85 -13.83
C TYR A 116 6.82 24.98 -14.65
N THR A 117 8.10 24.88 -15.03
CA THR A 117 8.81 25.92 -15.79
C THR A 117 8.19 26.15 -17.17
N LEU A 118 7.82 25.09 -17.88
CA LEU A 118 7.18 25.19 -19.18
C LEU A 118 5.81 25.89 -19.14
N ILE A 119 5.05 25.66 -18.06
CA ILE A 119 3.73 26.30 -17.91
C ILE A 119 3.92 27.74 -17.43
N ILE A 120 4.78 28.00 -16.44
CA ILE A 120 4.93 29.32 -15.86
C ILE A 120 5.52 30.34 -16.86
N GLU A 121 6.39 29.92 -17.77
CA GLU A 121 6.89 30.76 -18.84
C GLU A 121 5.74 31.24 -19.77
N ARG A 122 4.74 30.36 -20.01
CA ARG A 122 3.53 30.69 -20.76
C ARG A 122 2.59 31.61 -20.00
N VAL A 123 2.47 31.40 -18.69
CA VAL A 123 1.69 32.23 -17.77
C VAL A 123 2.20 33.67 -17.72
N ALA A 124 3.52 33.88 -17.69
CA ALA A 124 4.15 35.18 -17.71
C ALA A 124 3.76 36.01 -18.96
N ILE A 125 3.41 35.35 -20.07
CA ILE A 125 2.96 35.97 -21.30
C ILE A 125 1.47 36.32 -21.23
N ALA A 126 0.65 35.52 -20.50
CA ALA A 126 -0.81 35.63 -20.47
C ALA A 126 -1.37 36.51 -19.35
N ASP A 127 -0.56 36.93 -18.37
CA ASP A 127 -0.91 37.66 -17.14
C ASP A 127 -2.10 37.06 -16.34
N GLU A 128 -2.28 35.74 -16.45
CA GLU A 128 -3.37 35.01 -15.82
C GLU A 128 -2.93 34.28 -14.53
N ARG A 129 -3.22 34.90 -13.40
CA ARG A 129 -2.77 34.45 -12.04
C ARG A 129 -3.25 33.05 -11.63
N TRP A 130 -4.44 32.63 -12.08
CA TRP A 130 -4.98 31.31 -11.77
C TRP A 130 -4.18 30.17 -12.42
N LEU A 131 -3.45 30.46 -13.50
CA LEU A 131 -2.58 29.51 -14.16
C LEU A 131 -1.39 29.07 -13.28
N VAL A 132 -1.00 29.86 -12.27
CA VAL A 132 0.00 29.45 -11.27
C VAL A 132 -0.47 28.23 -10.50
N LEU A 133 -1.75 28.22 -10.09
CA LEU A 133 -2.33 27.05 -9.42
C LEU A 133 -2.35 25.84 -10.36
N LEU A 134 -2.74 26.05 -11.61
CA LEU A 134 -2.73 25.00 -12.62
C LEU A 134 -1.31 24.45 -12.84
N ALA A 135 -0.29 25.32 -12.92
CA ALA A 135 1.11 24.92 -13.06
C ALA A 135 1.59 24.06 -11.88
N LEU A 136 1.23 24.42 -10.64
CA LEU A 136 1.57 23.67 -9.44
C LEU A 136 0.88 22.30 -9.40
N VAL A 137 -0.41 22.25 -9.72
CA VAL A 137 -1.16 21.00 -9.81
C VAL A 137 -0.58 20.10 -10.91
N ALA A 138 -0.30 20.66 -12.09
CA ALA A 138 0.30 19.92 -13.20
C ALA A 138 1.69 19.39 -12.85
N ALA A 139 2.52 20.15 -12.12
CA ALA A 139 3.82 19.73 -11.63
C ALA A 139 3.68 18.52 -10.66
N GLY A 140 2.77 18.58 -9.71
CA GLY A 140 2.50 17.47 -8.79
C GLY A 140 1.97 16.23 -9.51
N VAL A 141 1.09 16.39 -10.48
CA VAL A 141 0.62 15.27 -11.33
C VAL A 141 1.79 14.66 -12.11
N ALA A 142 2.64 15.49 -12.74
CA ALA A 142 3.79 15.02 -13.49
C ALA A 142 4.80 14.26 -12.60
N GLU A 143 5.01 14.72 -11.38
CA GLU A 143 5.87 14.08 -10.38
C GLU A 143 5.39 12.67 -10.05
N ILE A 144 4.13 12.51 -9.67
CA ILE A 144 3.55 11.21 -9.33
C ILE A 144 3.49 10.29 -10.56
N ALA A 145 3.06 10.82 -11.72
CA ALA A 145 2.98 10.04 -12.95
C ALA A 145 4.36 9.53 -13.42
N ALA A 146 5.41 10.35 -13.32
CA ALA A 146 6.76 9.93 -13.65
C ALA A 146 7.26 8.82 -12.71
N SER A 147 7.01 8.95 -11.41
CA SER A 147 7.36 7.93 -10.43
C SER A 147 6.61 6.60 -10.68
N ASP A 148 5.30 6.66 -10.93
CA ASP A 148 4.48 5.48 -11.20
C ASP A 148 4.93 4.79 -12.49
N LEU A 149 5.15 5.55 -13.57
CA LEU A 149 5.61 5.04 -14.86
C LEU A 149 6.96 4.33 -14.75
N LEU A 150 7.95 4.96 -14.11
CA LEU A 150 9.28 4.37 -13.96
C LEU A 150 9.24 3.11 -13.08
N THR A 151 8.41 3.12 -12.05
CA THR A 151 8.23 1.95 -11.17
C THR A 151 7.58 0.80 -11.93
N ALA A 152 6.56 1.06 -12.74
CA ALA A 152 5.89 0.05 -13.54
C ALA A 152 6.76 -0.57 -14.63
N LEU A 153 7.57 0.25 -15.30
CA LEU A 153 8.53 -0.24 -16.30
C LEU A 153 9.52 -1.25 -15.70
N SER A 154 9.86 -1.11 -14.41
CA SER A 154 10.78 -2.03 -13.73
C SER A 154 10.10 -3.31 -13.23
N ALA A 155 8.83 -3.25 -12.83
CA ALA A 155 8.13 -4.34 -12.16
C ALA A 155 7.35 -5.27 -13.10
N ARG A 156 7.26 -4.97 -14.40
CA ARG A 156 6.40 -5.67 -15.39
C ARG A 156 4.93 -5.82 -14.97
N HIS A 157 4.45 -4.99 -14.03
CA HIS A 157 3.07 -4.98 -13.55
C HIS A 157 2.35 -3.75 -14.08
N SER A 158 1.01 -3.81 -14.17
CA SER A 158 0.21 -2.68 -14.64
C SER A 158 0.37 -1.46 -13.71
N ALA A 159 0.88 -0.36 -14.25
CA ALA A 159 1.16 0.87 -13.52
C ALA A 159 -0.09 1.63 -13.06
N PHE A 160 -1.24 1.28 -13.55
CA PHE A 160 -2.45 2.11 -13.44
C PHE A 160 -3.52 1.45 -12.57
N ALA A 161 -3.18 1.15 -11.30
CA ALA A 161 -4.24 0.91 -10.32
C ALA A 161 -5.04 2.22 -10.15
N THR A 162 -6.33 2.17 -10.46
CA THR A 162 -7.25 3.32 -10.32
C THR A 162 -7.63 3.58 -8.86
N GLN A 163 -7.48 2.57 -8.01
CA GLN A 163 -7.75 2.65 -6.58
C GLN A 163 -6.69 3.48 -5.85
N GLY A 164 -7.12 4.33 -4.92
CA GLY A 164 -6.23 5.14 -4.07
C GLY A 164 -5.77 6.48 -4.66
N ARG A 165 -6.25 6.91 -5.84
CA ARG A 165 -5.90 8.21 -6.44
C ARG A 165 -6.38 9.43 -5.65
N THR A 166 -7.32 9.25 -4.72
CA THR A 166 -7.76 10.31 -3.82
C THR A 166 -6.63 10.81 -2.92
N ALA A 167 -5.70 9.93 -2.51
CA ALA A 167 -4.52 10.30 -1.74
C ALA A 167 -3.55 11.17 -2.56
N ASP A 168 -3.40 10.90 -3.87
CA ASP A 168 -2.58 11.70 -4.77
C ASP A 168 -3.11 13.14 -4.85
N LEU A 169 -4.43 13.25 -5.10
CA LEU A 169 -5.07 14.55 -5.18
C LEU A 169 -4.92 15.34 -3.88
N ALA A 170 -5.03 14.68 -2.72
CA ALA A 170 -4.85 15.31 -1.42
C ALA A 170 -3.41 15.82 -1.23
N ILE A 171 -2.39 15.04 -1.62
CA ILE A 171 -0.98 15.44 -1.53
C ILE A 171 -0.70 16.61 -2.48
N ILE A 172 -1.14 16.52 -3.74
CA ILE A 172 -0.94 17.57 -4.75
C ILE A 172 -1.64 18.87 -4.33
N ALA A 173 -2.90 18.78 -3.89
CA ALA A 173 -3.66 19.95 -3.42
C ALA A 173 -3.00 20.60 -2.20
N SER A 174 -2.54 19.80 -1.22
CA SER A 174 -1.82 20.30 -0.07
C SER A 174 -0.52 21.01 -0.47
N GLY A 175 0.27 20.40 -1.37
CA GLY A 175 1.50 20.99 -1.89
C GLY A 175 1.25 22.31 -2.63
N ALA A 176 0.24 22.38 -3.49
CA ALA A 176 -0.13 23.59 -4.21
C ALA A 176 -0.59 24.72 -3.25
N LEU A 177 -1.41 24.39 -2.24
CA LEU A 177 -1.84 25.36 -1.23
C LEU A 177 -0.67 25.86 -0.37
N MET A 178 0.24 24.98 0.03
CA MET A 178 1.47 25.35 0.73
C MET A 178 2.34 26.29 -0.12
N ALA A 179 2.51 25.98 -1.41
CA ALA A 179 3.32 26.78 -2.33
C ALA A 179 2.74 28.19 -2.54
N ILE A 180 1.42 28.29 -2.70
CA ILE A 180 0.73 29.58 -2.82
C ILE A 180 0.78 30.36 -1.51
N SER A 181 0.55 29.71 -0.38
CA SER A 181 0.57 30.36 0.91
C SER A 181 1.96 30.88 1.31
N LEU A 182 3.04 30.22 0.86
CA LEU A 182 4.41 30.68 1.10
C LEU A 182 4.72 31.98 0.35
N ASN A 183 4.48 32.02 -0.95
CA ASN A 183 4.94 33.10 -1.82
C ASN A 183 3.82 34.08 -2.27
N GLY A 184 2.55 33.72 -2.02
CA GLY A 184 1.42 34.47 -2.54
C GLY A 184 1.18 34.29 -4.04
N ILE A 185 0.20 35.05 -4.58
CA ILE A 185 -0.12 35.11 -6.01
C ILE A 185 -0.22 36.58 -6.45
N GLY A 186 0.56 36.97 -7.44
CA GLY A 186 0.56 38.33 -7.98
C GLY A 186 0.99 39.38 -6.94
N GLU A 187 0.18 40.43 -6.75
CA GLU A 187 0.47 41.53 -5.81
C GLU A 187 0.19 41.18 -4.34
N HIS A 188 -0.44 40.05 -4.07
CA HIS A 188 -0.73 39.62 -2.71
C HIS A 188 0.48 38.89 -2.14
N SER A 189 1.05 39.43 -1.06
CA SER A 189 2.13 38.81 -0.32
C SER A 189 1.67 37.49 0.29
N GLY A 190 2.53 36.46 0.23
CA GLY A 190 2.28 35.18 0.91
C GLY A 190 2.33 35.34 2.44
N MET A 191 1.94 34.27 3.12
CA MET A 191 2.02 34.16 4.59
C MET A 191 3.45 33.79 5.06
N GLY A 192 4.42 33.72 4.14
CA GLY A 192 5.74 33.22 4.46
C GLY A 192 5.69 31.78 4.98
N LEU A 193 6.57 31.41 5.88
CA LEU A 193 6.68 30.04 6.43
C LEU A 193 5.44 29.59 7.23
N TRP A 194 4.59 30.52 7.69
CA TRP A 194 3.34 30.17 8.36
C TRP A 194 2.36 29.42 7.45
N GLY A 195 2.35 29.74 6.16
CA GLY A 195 1.46 29.10 5.20
C GLY A 195 1.73 27.59 5.06
N PRO A 196 2.94 27.17 4.63
CA PRO A 196 3.28 25.75 4.57
C PRO A 196 3.10 25.02 5.90
N THR A 197 3.44 25.66 7.03
CA THR A 197 3.26 25.06 8.36
C THR A 197 1.80 24.76 8.65
N LEU A 198 0.89 25.70 8.35
CA LEU A 198 -0.55 25.54 8.57
C LEU A 198 -1.12 24.41 7.71
N PHE A 199 -0.75 24.36 6.43
CA PHE A 199 -1.26 23.35 5.50
C PHE A 199 -0.55 21.98 5.64
N ALA A 200 0.60 21.91 6.33
CA ALA A 200 1.23 20.64 6.70
C ALA A 200 0.45 19.90 7.80
N ILE A 201 -0.30 20.61 8.66
CA ILE A 201 -1.07 19.99 9.77
C ILE A 201 -2.09 18.96 9.24
N PRO A 202 -3.00 19.31 8.31
CA PRO A 202 -3.94 18.32 7.76
C PRO A 202 -3.23 17.15 7.03
N LEU A 203 -2.11 17.42 6.36
CA LEU A 203 -1.32 16.39 5.70
C LEU A 203 -0.73 15.39 6.71
N LEU A 204 -0.18 15.86 7.82
CA LEU A 204 0.34 15.03 8.90
C LEU A 204 -0.79 14.28 9.64
N ALA A 205 -1.95 14.92 9.82
CA ALA A 205 -3.14 14.27 10.39
C ALA A 205 -3.63 13.13 9.48
N ALA A 206 -3.68 13.36 8.17
CA ALA A 206 -4.01 12.32 7.19
C ALA A 206 -3.00 11.17 7.23
N TRP A 207 -1.70 11.47 7.24
CA TRP A 207 -0.66 10.44 7.39
C TRP A 207 -0.86 9.61 8.66
N PHE A 208 -1.10 10.25 9.80
CA PHE A 208 -1.34 9.55 11.06
C PHE A 208 -2.58 8.66 10.98
N ALA A 209 -3.68 9.15 10.40
CA ALA A 209 -4.90 8.37 10.22
C ALA A 209 -4.66 7.13 9.33
N PHE A 210 -3.96 7.27 8.21
CA PHE A 210 -3.61 6.14 7.34
C PHE A 210 -2.70 5.12 8.04
N GLU A 211 -1.72 5.59 8.85
CA GLU A 211 -0.85 4.68 9.62
C GLU A 211 -1.64 3.90 10.69
N GLN A 212 -2.63 4.54 11.32
CA GLN A 212 -3.53 3.86 12.28
C GLN A 212 -4.38 2.79 11.57
N VAL A 213 -4.98 3.12 10.43
CA VAL A 213 -5.75 2.14 9.64
C VAL A 213 -4.86 0.97 9.20
N ALA A 214 -3.63 1.25 8.74
CA ALA A 214 -2.68 0.21 8.37
C ALA A 214 -2.23 -0.64 9.58
N ALA A 215 -2.14 -0.06 10.77
CA ALA A 215 -1.83 -0.80 12.00
C ALA A 215 -2.99 -1.73 12.40
N ILE A 216 -4.22 -1.24 12.32
CA ILE A 216 -5.42 -2.05 12.62
C ILE A 216 -5.50 -3.24 11.65
N ARG A 217 -5.33 -3.01 10.34
CA ARG A 217 -5.33 -4.10 9.35
C ARG A 217 -4.24 -5.14 9.64
N ARG A 218 -3.02 -4.71 9.96
CA ARG A 218 -1.93 -5.64 10.33
C ARG A 218 -2.27 -6.48 11.56
N THR A 219 -2.89 -5.88 12.58
CA THR A 219 -3.32 -6.62 13.77
C THR A 219 -4.41 -7.62 13.43
N HIS A 220 -5.38 -7.24 12.59
CA HIS A 220 -6.42 -8.13 12.10
C HIS A 220 -5.83 -9.34 11.36
N ASP A 221 -4.93 -9.11 10.39
CA ASP A 221 -4.26 -10.18 9.63
C ASP A 221 -3.46 -11.12 10.55
N GLN A 222 -2.76 -10.56 11.55
CA GLN A 222 -2.03 -11.35 12.55
C GLN A 222 -2.97 -12.19 13.42
N THR A 223 -4.15 -11.66 13.76
CA THR A 223 -5.16 -12.40 14.52
C THR A 223 -5.72 -13.56 13.71
N ILE A 224 -6.05 -13.34 12.44
CA ILE A 224 -6.50 -14.39 11.53
C ILE A 224 -5.43 -15.47 11.39
N ALA A 225 -4.16 -15.09 11.18
CA ALA A 225 -3.06 -16.03 11.09
C ALA A 225 -2.84 -16.82 12.39
N ALA A 226 -3.01 -16.18 13.55
CA ALA A 226 -2.93 -16.89 14.82
C ALA A 226 -4.08 -17.88 15.03
N LEU A 227 -5.31 -17.52 14.63
CA LEU A 227 -6.47 -18.40 14.70
C LEU A 227 -6.35 -19.60 13.74
N SER A 228 -5.73 -19.44 12.57
CA SER A 228 -5.55 -20.51 11.60
C SER A 228 -4.64 -21.65 12.11
N VAL A 229 -3.77 -21.37 13.06
CA VAL A 229 -2.85 -22.35 13.66
C VAL A 229 -3.54 -23.19 14.76
N VAL A 230 -4.67 -22.75 15.30
CA VAL A 230 -5.34 -23.43 16.43
C VAL A 230 -5.76 -24.85 16.07
N PRO A 231 -6.44 -25.15 14.94
CA PRO A 231 -6.77 -26.52 14.54
C PRO A 231 -5.53 -27.40 14.30
N GLU A 232 -4.43 -26.80 13.82
CA GLU A 232 -3.15 -27.51 13.63
C GLU A 232 -2.52 -27.91 14.97
N LEU A 233 -2.47 -26.98 15.94
CA LEU A 233 -1.96 -27.25 17.29
C LEU A 233 -2.80 -28.26 18.05
N ALA A 234 -4.11 -28.32 17.78
CA ALA A 234 -5.00 -29.31 18.30
C ALA A 234 -4.82 -30.71 17.65
N GLY A 235 -3.98 -30.82 16.61
CA GLY A 235 -3.75 -32.07 15.89
C GLY A 235 -4.91 -32.47 14.96
N LEU A 236 -5.87 -31.58 14.71
CA LEU A 236 -7.03 -31.82 13.85
C LEU A 236 -6.69 -31.69 12.36
N VAL A 237 -5.65 -30.94 12.05
CA VAL A 237 -5.20 -30.63 10.70
C VAL A 237 -3.66 -30.71 10.63
N ARG A 238 -3.12 -31.01 9.45
CA ARG A 238 -1.66 -31.05 9.22
C ARG A 238 -1.03 -29.68 9.38
N THR A 239 0.14 -29.62 10.00
CA THR A 239 0.90 -28.38 10.19
C THR A 239 1.19 -27.67 8.87
N GLY A 240 0.90 -26.36 8.81
CA GLY A 240 1.10 -25.49 7.66
C GLY A 240 0.10 -25.68 6.52
N HIS A 241 -0.91 -26.53 6.68
CA HIS A 241 -1.94 -26.73 5.66
C HIS A 241 -2.70 -25.44 5.35
N ALA A 242 -3.22 -24.77 6.35
CA ALA A 242 -4.00 -23.55 6.16
C ALA A 242 -3.20 -22.46 5.42
N GLU A 243 -1.92 -22.28 5.72
CA GLU A 243 -1.07 -21.29 5.05
C GLU A 243 -0.77 -21.68 3.60
N ARG A 244 -0.53 -22.98 3.30
CA ARG A 244 -0.31 -23.45 1.92
C ARG A 244 -1.58 -23.31 1.09
N VAL A 245 -2.74 -23.64 1.64
CA VAL A 245 -4.05 -23.45 0.98
C VAL A 245 -4.30 -21.96 0.72
N ALA A 246 -4.02 -21.09 1.68
CA ALA A 246 -4.16 -19.65 1.52
C ALA A 246 -3.23 -19.11 0.41
N ALA A 247 -1.96 -19.50 0.42
CA ALA A 247 -1.00 -19.08 -0.59
C ALA A 247 -1.36 -19.57 -2.00
N LEU A 248 -1.90 -20.78 -2.13
CA LEU A 248 -2.38 -21.32 -3.40
C LEU A 248 -3.65 -20.57 -3.86
N SER A 249 -4.60 -20.34 -2.95
CA SER A 249 -5.84 -19.62 -3.24
C SER A 249 -5.57 -18.19 -3.73
N GLU A 250 -4.61 -17.48 -3.13
CA GLU A 250 -4.19 -16.16 -3.60
C GLU A 250 -3.66 -16.19 -5.04
N ARG A 251 -2.79 -17.17 -5.36
CA ARG A 251 -2.24 -17.32 -6.72
C ARG A 251 -3.35 -17.62 -7.74
N LEU A 252 -4.26 -18.54 -7.41
CA LEU A 252 -5.38 -18.89 -8.27
C LEU A 252 -6.36 -17.72 -8.45
N GLY A 253 -6.65 -16.97 -7.39
CA GLY A 253 -7.47 -15.75 -7.45
C GLY A 253 -6.85 -14.69 -8.35
N ALA A 254 -5.54 -14.45 -8.24
CA ALA A 254 -4.83 -13.51 -9.10
C ALA A 254 -4.83 -13.95 -10.57
N GLU A 255 -4.62 -15.24 -10.86
CA GLU A 255 -4.67 -15.81 -12.20
C GLU A 255 -6.07 -15.70 -12.83
N LEU A 256 -7.12 -15.79 -12.02
CA LEU A 256 -8.52 -15.65 -12.44
C LEU A 256 -9.00 -14.19 -12.45
N GLY A 257 -8.12 -13.23 -12.19
CA GLY A 257 -8.41 -11.80 -12.31
C GLY A 257 -9.16 -11.19 -11.12
N PHE A 258 -9.08 -11.78 -9.94
CA PHE A 258 -9.69 -11.23 -8.72
C PHE A 258 -9.01 -9.91 -8.34
N GLU A 259 -9.81 -8.98 -7.84
CA GLU A 259 -9.32 -7.73 -7.27
C GLU A 259 -8.67 -7.97 -5.90
N HIS A 260 -7.86 -7.03 -5.47
CA HIS A 260 -7.09 -7.13 -4.21
C HIS A 260 -7.96 -7.42 -2.98
N GLU A 261 -9.14 -6.83 -2.90
CA GLU A 261 -10.10 -7.05 -1.80
C GLU A 261 -10.68 -8.47 -1.82
N GLN A 262 -11.01 -8.97 -3.01
CA GLN A 262 -11.49 -10.34 -3.19
C GLN A 262 -10.41 -11.37 -2.83
N ILE A 263 -9.14 -11.10 -3.18
CA ILE A 263 -8.00 -11.95 -2.81
C ILE A 263 -7.80 -11.94 -1.29
N ALA A 264 -7.91 -10.78 -0.63
CA ALA A 264 -7.79 -10.69 0.83
C ALA A 264 -8.90 -11.48 1.54
N THR A 265 -10.15 -11.38 1.07
CA THR A 265 -11.28 -12.15 1.58
C THR A 265 -11.08 -13.65 1.38
N LEU A 266 -10.64 -14.07 0.19
CA LEU A 266 -10.34 -15.46 -0.14
C LEU A 266 -9.21 -16.01 0.74
N ARG A 267 -8.16 -15.22 1.00
CA ARG A 267 -7.10 -15.57 1.93
C ARG A 267 -7.63 -15.81 3.33
N SER A 268 -8.46 -14.91 3.84
CA SER A 268 -9.06 -15.04 5.17
C SER A 268 -9.92 -16.30 5.28
N ALA A 269 -10.73 -16.59 4.27
CA ALA A 269 -11.52 -17.82 4.18
C ALA A 269 -10.61 -19.05 4.18
N ALA A 270 -9.53 -19.03 3.39
CA ALA A 270 -8.58 -20.14 3.28
C ALA A 270 -7.81 -20.39 4.59
N LEU A 271 -7.42 -19.34 5.31
CA LEU A 271 -6.76 -19.50 6.62
C LEU A 271 -7.68 -20.09 7.68
N LEU A 272 -8.98 -19.76 7.62
CA LEU A 272 -9.95 -20.10 8.67
C LEU A 272 -10.87 -21.28 8.33
N HIS A 273 -10.67 -21.96 7.18
CA HIS A 273 -11.61 -22.98 6.70
C HIS A 273 -11.73 -24.22 7.60
N HIS A 274 -10.73 -24.46 8.44
CA HIS A 274 -10.76 -25.55 9.42
C HIS A 274 -11.21 -25.13 10.83
N LEU A 275 -11.57 -23.84 11.03
CA LEU A 275 -11.96 -23.35 12.35
C LEU A 275 -13.20 -24.09 12.91
N GLY A 276 -14.08 -24.58 12.03
CA GLY A 276 -15.26 -25.34 12.41
C GLY A 276 -14.96 -26.64 13.17
N HIS A 277 -13.79 -27.23 13.02
CA HIS A 277 -13.39 -28.43 13.77
C HIS A 277 -13.43 -28.18 15.28
N LEU A 278 -13.18 -26.96 15.74
CA LEU A 278 -13.18 -26.62 17.18
C LEU A 278 -14.58 -26.68 17.80
N CYS A 279 -15.65 -26.65 16.97
CA CYS A 279 -17.03 -26.70 17.43
C CYS A 279 -17.72 -28.07 17.19
N LEU A 280 -16.98 -28.98 16.57
CA LEU A 280 -17.47 -30.33 16.34
C LEU A 280 -16.86 -31.20 17.43
N ASP A 281 -17.66 -31.54 18.45
CA ASP A 281 -17.23 -32.40 19.53
C ASP A 281 -16.70 -33.73 18.96
N ASP A 282 -15.44 -34.01 19.21
CA ASP A 282 -14.84 -35.30 18.99
C ASP A 282 -15.15 -36.19 20.21
N ASP A 283 -16.45 -36.37 20.43
CA ASP A 283 -16.94 -37.27 21.48
C ASP A 283 -16.60 -38.70 21.09
N GLY A 284 -15.41 -39.15 20.96
CA GLY A 284 -14.92 -40.52 20.68
C GLY A 284 -15.97 -41.64 20.43
N GLU A 285 -17.23 -41.31 20.47
CA GLU A 285 -18.44 -42.09 20.21
C GLU A 285 -19.04 -41.86 18.81
N ARG A 286 -18.56 -40.87 18.01
CA ARG A 286 -19.03 -40.69 16.63
C ARG A 286 -18.69 -41.90 15.79
N ALA A 287 -19.72 -42.61 15.35
CA ALA A 287 -19.59 -43.75 14.46
C ALA A 287 -19.18 -43.39 13.01
N THR A 288 -19.20 -42.09 12.65
CA THR A 288 -18.89 -41.58 11.29
C THR A 288 -17.86 -40.47 11.34
N PRO A 289 -16.92 -40.40 10.39
CA PRO A 289 -16.00 -39.28 10.23
C PRO A 289 -16.78 -37.96 10.05
N VAL A 290 -16.18 -36.87 10.54
CA VAL A 290 -16.74 -35.52 10.33
C VAL A 290 -16.66 -35.18 8.83
N GLU A 291 -17.80 -34.83 8.26
CA GLU A 291 -17.87 -34.47 6.84
C GLU A 291 -17.32 -33.04 6.60
N PRO A 292 -16.55 -32.81 5.53
CA PRO A 292 -15.96 -31.50 5.23
C PRO A 292 -16.96 -30.34 5.19
N TRP A 293 -18.19 -30.61 4.74
CA TRP A 293 -19.25 -29.61 4.70
C TRP A 293 -19.76 -29.20 6.09
N GLU A 294 -19.71 -30.10 7.08
CA GLU A 294 -20.07 -29.78 8.48
C GLU A 294 -19.05 -28.81 9.07
N VAL A 295 -17.77 -29.05 8.83
CA VAL A 295 -16.68 -28.15 9.25
C VAL A 295 -16.84 -26.78 8.62
N ALA A 296 -17.08 -26.74 7.31
CA ALA A 296 -17.28 -25.49 6.57
C ALA A 296 -18.48 -24.69 7.11
N THR A 297 -19.62 -25.36 7.36
CA THR A 297 -20.83 -24.74 7.91
C THR A 297 -20.59 -24.18 9.31
N LYS A 298 -19.97 -24.96 10.20
CA LYS A 298 -19.64 -24.51 11.56
C LYS A 298 -18.61 -23.38 11.56
N GLY A 299 -17.60 -23.46 10.71
CA GLY A 299 -16.65 -22.37 10.49
C GLY A 299 -17.34 -21.10 10.03
N ALA A 300 -18.25 -21.18 9.05
CA ALA A 300 -19.00 -20.04 8.57
C ALA A 300 -19.92 -19.43 9.65
N GLU A 301 -20.56 -20.25 10.52
CA GLU A 301 -21.32 -19.76 11.66
C GLU A 301 -20.47 -18.92 12.62
N ILE A 302 -19.22 -19.35 12.91
CA ILE A 302 -18.29 -18.61 13.75
C ILE A 302 -17.92 -17.28 13.08
N LEU A 303 -17.55 -17.32 11.80
CA LEU A 303 -17.10 -16.11 11.09
C LEU A 303 -18.19 -15.05 10.95
N ARG A 304 -19.46 -15.45 10.83
CA ARG A 304 -20.62 -14.53 10.79
C ARG A 304 -20.87 -13.77 12.08
N GLN A 305 -20.21 -14.13 13.19
CA GLN A 305 -20.28 -13.33 14.43
C GLN A 305 -19.59 -11.97 14.26
N THR A 306 -18.77 -11.81 13.20
CA THR A 306 -18.06 -10.58 12.89
C THR A 306 -18.45 -10.11 11.49
N GLU A 307 -18.92 -8.87 11.38
CA GLU A 307 -19.36 -8.29 10.10
C GLU A 307 -18.26 -8.35 9.03
N GLU A 308 -17.03 -8.06 9.41
CA GLU A 308 -15.85 -8.06 8.52
C GLU A 308 -15.53 -9.44 7.94
N LEU A 309 -15.87 -10.53 8.62
CA LEU A 309 -15.61 -11.90 8.17
C LEU A 309 -16.81 -12.56 7.49
N THR A 310 -17.95 -11.88 7.41
CA THR A 310 -19.16 -12.38 6.71
C THR A 310 -18.89 -12.76 5.25
N PRO A 311 -18.13 -11.99 4.45
CA PRO A 311 -17.79 -12.39 3.08
C PRO A 311 -16.92 -13.65 3.03
N ALA A 312 -16.00 -13.84 3.98
CA ALA A 312 -15.21 -15.06 4.08
C ALA A 312 -16.06 -16.27 4.48
N ALA A 313 -17.06 -16.09 5.35
CA ALA A 313 -18.03 -17.12 5.71
C ALA A 313 -18.86 -17.60 4.51
N ALA A 314 -19.26 -16.69 3.61
CA ALA A 314 -19.99 -17.04 2.39
C ALA A 314 -19.12 -17.86 1.40
N ILE A 315 -17.81 -17.65 1.40
CA ILE A 315 -16.87 -18.46 0.63
C ILE A 315 -16.77 -19.87 1.23
N LEU A 316 -16.70 -19.98 2.58
CA LEU A 316 -16.56 -21.25 3.26
C LEU A 316 -17.74 -22.19 3.01
N ASP A 317 -18.96 -21.73 3.25
CA ASP A 317 -20.15 -22.58 3.13
C ASP A 317 -20.65 -22.73 1.69
N GLY A 318 -20.04 -21.97 0.75
CA GLY A 318 -20.39 -22.04 -0.65
C GLY A 318 -21.81 -21.52 -0.96
N SER A 319 -22.43 -20.78 -0.03
CA SER A 319 -23.82 -20.30 -0.15
C SER A 319 -24.09 -19.45 -1.40
N GLU A 320 -23.04 -18.80 -1.93
CA GLU A 320 -23.14 -17.97 -3.12
C GLU A 320 -22.78 -18.71 -4.43
N GLY A 321 -22.31 -19.98 -4.35
CA GLY A 321 -21.81 -20.71 -5.52
C GLY A 321 -20.71 -19.98 -6.27
N SER A 322 -19.90 -19.19 -5.54
CA SER A 322 -18.92 -18.26 -6.10
C SER A 322 -17.69 -19.00 -6.60
N VAL A 323 -16.99 -18.41 -7.59
CA VAL A 323 -15.68 -18.90 -8.06
C VAL A 323 -14.68 -18.98 -6.89
N ALA A 324 -14.79 -18.09 -5.90
CA ALA A 324 -13.95 -18.08 -4.71
C ALA A 324 -14.11 -19.38 -3.87
N SER A 325 -15.34 -19.87 -3.69
CA SER A 325 -15.61 -21.15 -3.00
C SER A 325 -15.00 -22.34 -3.77
N HIS A 326 -15.06 -22.30 -5.10
CA HIS A 326 -14.42 -23.32 -5.93
C HIS A 326 -12.89 -23.27 -5.84
N ILE A 327 -12.30 -22.06 -5.80
CA ILE A 327 -10.84 -21.89 -5.59
C ILE A 327 -10.43 -22.52 -4.25
N LEU A 328 -11.12 -22.19 -3.16
CA LEU A 328 -10.82 -22.72 -1.84
C LEU A 328 -10.90 -24.25 -1.82
N ARG A 329 -11.95 -24.82 -2.41
CA ARG A 329 -12.16 -26.27 -2.47
C ARG A 329 -11.04 -26.97 -3.26
N VAL A 330 -10.67 -26.43 -4.42
CA VAL A 330 -9.59 -27.00 -5.24
C VAL A 330 -8.25 -26.87 -4.51
N ALA A 331 -7.97 -25.72 -3.89
CA ALA A 331 -6.71 -25.47 -3.19
C ALA A 331 -6.55 -26.41 -1.97
N SER A 332 -7.61 -26.62 -1.17
CA SER A 332 -7.62 -27.54 -0.04
C SER A 332 -7.40 -28.99 -0.49
N ALA A 333 -8.18 -29.44 -1.46
CA ALA A 333 -8.05 -30.80 -1.99
C ALA A 333 -6.67 -31.04 -2.63
N TYR A 334 -6.11 -30.06 -3.33
CA TYR A 334 -4.76 -30.16 -3.88
C TYR A 334 -3.69 -30.31 -2.78
N ASP A 335 -3.75 -29.51 -1.71
CA ASP A 335 -2.80 -29.61 -0.61
C ASP A 335 -2.92 -30.93 0.17
N GLU A 336 -4.14 -31.45 0.33
CA GLU A 336 -4.39 -32.76 0.93
C GLU A 336 -3.77 -33.89 0.11
N LEU A 337 -3.92 -33.87 -1.23
CA LEU A 337 -3.39 -34.87 -2.14
C LEU A 337 -1.86 -34.77 -2.31
N SER A 338 -1.34 -33.57 -2.42
CA SER A 338 0.09 -33.32 -2.59
C SER A 338 0.87 -33.39 -1.28
N GLU A 339 0.21 -33.25 -0.13
CA GLU A 339 0.82 -33.20 1.21
C GLU A 339 1.90 -32.10 1.35
N GLY A 340 1.83 -31.05 0.52
CA GLY A 340 2.85 -30.03 0.43
C GLY A 340 4.15 -30.48 -0.25
N ASP A 341 4.17 -31.65 -0.85
CA ASP A 341 5.33 -32.19 -1.59
C ASP A 341 5.24 -31.85 -3.08
N PRO A 342 6.16 -31.02 -3.62
CA PRO A 342 6.17 -30.66 -5.04
C PRO A 342 6.30 -31.86 -5.98
N SER A 343 6.87 -32.98 -5.54
CA SER A 343 7.02 -34.18 -6.36
C SER A 343 5.70 -34.90 -6.64
N LYS A 344 4.68 -34.65 -5.83
CA LYS A 344 3.33 -35.21 -5.98
C LYS A 344 2.39 -34.32 -6.82
N ARG A 345 2.89 -33.19 -7.37
CA ARG A 345 2.07 -32.20 -8.08
C ARG A 345 1.23 -32.82 -9.19
N ASP A 346 1.86 -33.53 -10.10
CA ASP A 346 1.20 -34.08 -11.29
C ASP A 346 0.15 -35.12 -10.91
N ALA A 347 0.48 -35.99 -9.95
CA ALA A 347 -0.45 -37.01 -9.43
C ALA A 347 -1.65 -36.36 -8.71
N ALA A 348 -1.43 -35.28 -7.96
CA ALA A 348 -2.52 -34.56 -7.31
C ALA A 348 -3.45 -33.87 -8.31
N ILE A 349 -2.90 -33.24 -9.36
CA ILE A 349 -3.68 -32.63 -10.44
C ILE A 349 -4.49 -33.70 -11.20
N GLU A 350 -3.88 -34.83 -11.55
CA GLU A 350 -4.57 -35.95 -12.19
C GLU A 350 -5.72 -36.47 -11.33
N ALA A 351 -5.51 -36.64 -10.03
CA ALA A 351 -6.53 -37.08 -9.10
C ALA A 351 -7.73 -36.10 -9.02
N LEU A 352 -7.48 -34.79 -9.07
CA LEU A 352 -8.51 -33.77 -9.10
C LEU A 352 -9.34 -33.83 -10.40
N HIS A 353 -8.73 -34.10 -11.54
CA HIS A 353 -9.43 -34.27 -12.81
C HIS A 353 -10.26 -35.57 -12.88
N LEU A 354 -9.82 -36.63 -12.21
CA LEU A 354 -10.54 -37.89 -12.12
C LEU A 354 -11.69 -37.83 -11.12
N GLY A 355 -11.71 -36.82 -10.27
CA GLY A 355 -12.81 -36.58 -9.34
C GLY A 355 -14.15 -36.30 -10.06
N PRO A 356 -15.29 -36.40 -9.33
CA PRO A 356 -16.59 -36.11 -9.94
C PRO A 356 -16.61 -34.68 -10.52
N GLY A 357 -16.84 -34.54 -11.83
CA GLY A 357 -16.75 -33.27 -12.56
C GLY A 357 -17.69 -32.15 -12.11
N TYR A 358 -18.63 -32.43 -11.16
CA TYR A 358 -19.45 -31.45 -10.49
C TYR A 358 -18.85 -30.91 -9.19
N VAL A 359 -17.74 -31.47 -8.72
CA VAL A 359 -17.08 -31.06 -7.46
C VAL A 359 -16.11 -29.92 -7.68
N TYR A 360 -15.37 -29.93 -8.79
CA TYR A 360 -14.32 -28.98 -9.09
C TYR A 360 -14.61 -28.18 -10.36
N ASP A 361 -14.51 -26.85 -10.28
CA ASP A 361 -14.68 -25.95 -11.45
C ASP A 361 -13.50 -26.09 -12.42
N VAL A 362 -13.78 -26.41 -13.68
CA VAL A 362 -12.79 -26.63 -14.74
C VAL A 362 -11.89 -25.42 -14.96
N ARG A 363 -12.42 -24.18 -14.78
CA ARG A 363 -11.63 -22.95 -14.90
C ARG A 363 -10.58 -22.85 -13.82
N VAL A 364 -10.95 -23.27 -12.59
CA VAL A 364 -10.02 -23.28 -11.45
C VAL A 364 -8.95 -24.36 -11.62
N LEU A 365 -9.32 -25.54 -12.09
CA LEU A 365 -8.34 -26.60 -12.42
C LEU A 365 -7.37 -26.15 -13.50
N ALA A 366 -7.84 -25.52 -14.56
CA ALA A 366 -6.97 -24.96 -15.61
C ALA A 366 -6.06 -23.85 -15.08
N ALA A 367 -6.49 -23.04 -14.10
CA ALA A 367 -5.63 -22.08 -13.42
C ALA A 367 -4.57 -22.78 -12.55
N LEU A 368 -4.92 -23.87 -11.86
CA LEU A 368 -3.99 -24.66 -11.04
C LEU A 368 -2.85 -25.26 -11.88
N GLU A 369 -3.14 -25.71 -13.09
CA GLU A 369 -2.11 -26.25 -14.00
C GLU A 369 -1.06 -25.20 -14.38
N ARG A 370 -1.46 -23.93 -14.47
CA ARG A 370 -0.58 -22.80 -14.84
C ARG A 370 0.17 -22.20 -13.64
N ALA A 371 -0.35 -22.38 -12.43
CA ALA A 371 0.21 -21.82 -11.18
C ALA A 371 1.33 -22.70 -10.60
#